data_c46cc7cc019f1e9c81bf94b926ddf7f0
#
_entry.id   c46cc7cc019f1e9c81bf94b926ddf7f0
#
_cell.length_a   1.000
_cell.length_b   1.000
_cell.length_c   1.000
_cell.angle_alpha   90.00
_cell.angle_beta   90.00
_cell.angle_gamma   90.00
#
_symmetry.space_group_name_H-M   'P 1'
#
loop_
_entity.id
_entity.type
_entity.pdbx_description
1 polymer ?
#
loop_
_entity_poly.entity_id
_entity_poly.type
_entity_poly.pdbx_seq_one_letter_code
_entity_poly.pdbx_strand_id
1 'polypeptide(L)'
;MKTRLMLAAMILVLLLAACTPKPTGEVVLTLTGLTETKTFTLADLQKLPITEGYAGTKSSTGKITVPELYRGVLLTDLLDEVDGLKSDQAIQITAEDGYAMTFSPDQVANGEFITYDPGTGDEIAAPGPLQVLLAYERAGAPLNAEEEGALRLMVISPEGNQIVDGHWAIKWVSAISYKPLTADWNLELTGAITDTVDRGTFESCSTGACHQAEWTDDKAQTWTGVPLWELVGRVDDETKHGDDAFSDDAASAGYTVDVISADGYTVTLDSAAIQHNDNILVAYQVNGNVLTDEDFPLRLVGADLSKKEMAGGLVQIVVNFGAAPVEPTATTAPEPTATTAVAQPTNPDAALTIKGLVTAETAWTMDELHGMEVVTLNVVHPKKGDQTAEGVRLNALLDLAGLKPEATTLVITASDGYIAEAALADARACADCLIAFNESGQLKSVMPGFESSFWVKDVVSIEVK
;
A
#
# COMPACT_ATOMS: atom_id res chain seq x y z
N MET A 1 -41.91 -57.43 21.85
CA MET A 1 -41.98 -57.14 20.41
C MET A 1 -41.93 -55.65 20.04
N LYS A 2 -41.79 -54.73 21.02
CA LYS A 2 -41.76 -53.27 20.73
C LYS A 2 -40.33 -52.64 20.67
N THR A 3 -39.29 -53.40 21.07
CA THR A 3 -37.89 -52.86 21.15
C THR A 3 -37.05 -53.19 19.94
N ARG A 4 -37.52 -54.03 19.02
CA ARG A 4 -36.75 -54.32 17.74
C ARG A 4 -37.19 -53.50 16.55
N LEU A 5 -38.20 -52.66 16.65
CA LEU A 5 -38.69 -51.82 15.58
C LEU A 5 -38.05 -50.42 15.61
N MET A 6 -37.49 -49.98 16.76
CA MET A 6 -36.80 -48.68 16.86
C MET A 6 -35.34 -48.73 16.37
N LEU A 7 -34.71 -49.91 16.34
CA LEU A 7 -33.34 -50.06 15.86
C LEU A 7 -33.24 -50.10 14.32
N ALA A 8 -34.32 -50.46 13.63
CA ALA A 8 -34.35 -50.47 12.16
C ALA A 8 -34.63 -49.09 11.53
N ALA A 9 -35.24 -48.16 12.27
CA ALA A 9 -35.50 -46.80 11.79
C ALA A 9 -34.29 -45.88 11.94
N MET A 10 -33.31 -46.19 12.80
CA MET A 10 -32.12 -45.39 13.04
C MET A 10 -30.95 -45.71 12.08
N ILE A 11 -31.02 -46.81 11.34
CA ILE A 11 -30.01 -47.23 10.35
C ILE A 11 -30.34 -46.70 8.94
N LEU A 12 -31.57 -46.25 8.68
CA LEU A 12 -31.96 -45.77 7.35
C LEU A 12 -31.75 -44.27 7.10
N VAL A 13 -31.32 -43.49 8.11
CA VAL A 13 -31.01 -42.04 7.98
C VAL A 13 -29.52 -41.76 7.69
N LEU A 14 -28.65 -42.78 7.74
CA LEU A 14 -27.20 -42.65 7.57
C LEU A 14 -26.69 -42.98 6.17
N LEU A 15 -27.56 -43.12 5.15
CA LEU A 15 -27.16 -43.48 3.77
C LEU A 15 -27.55 -42.43 2.72
N LEU A 16 -27.74 -41.15 3.11
CA LEU A 16 -27.75 -40.02 2.21
C LEU A 16 -26.46 -39.18 2.37
N ALA A 17 -25.32 -39.83 2.47
CA ALA A 17 -24.07 -39.20 2.10
C ALA A 17 -24.15 -39.00 0.59
N ALA A 18 -24.36 -37.74 0.17
CA ALA A 18 -24.32 -37.33 -1.21
C ALA A 18 -23.02 -37.85 -1.85
N CYS A 19 -23.15 -38.78 -2.81
CA CYS A 19 -22.09 -39.11 -3.72
C CYS A 19 -21.82 -37.86 -4.59
N THR A 20 -20.99 -36.95 -4.13
CA THR A 20 -20.30 -36.07 -5.07
C THR A 20 -19.43 -36.97 -5.96
N PRO A 21 -19.59 -36.95 -7.28
CA PRO A 21 -18.76 -37.76 -8.16
C PRO A 21 -17.30 -37.33 -7.93
N LYS A 22 -16.45 -38.30 -7.57
CA LYS A 22 -15.01 -38.09 -7.44
C LYS A 22 -14.48 -37.64 -8.80
N PRO A 23 -13.77 -36.52 -8.91
CA PRO A 23 -13.23 -36.05 -10.16
C PRO A 23 -12.36 -37.15 -10.81
N THR A 24 -12.60 -37.43 -12.09
CA THR A 24 -11.82 -38.36 -12.88
C THR A 24 -10.66 -37.58 -13.53
N GLY A 25 -9.58 -37.35 -12.79
CA GLY A 25 -8.42 -36.59 -13.21
C GLY A 25 -7.68 -35.98 -12.01
N GLU A 26 -6.53 -35.40 -12.27
CA GLU A 26 -5.77 -34.65 -11.29
C GLU A 26 -6.51 -33.34 -10.96
N VAL A 27 -6.69 -33.04 -9.68
CA VAL A 27 -7.27 -31.77 -9.23
C VAL A 27 -6.19 -30.70 -9.38
N VAL A 28 -6.49 -29.67 -10.17
CA VAL A 28 -5.58 -28.51 -10.40
C VAL A 28 -6.03 -27.25 -9.68
N LEU A 29 -7.28 -27.19 -9.19
CA LEU A 29 -7.80 -26.03 -8.46
C LEU A 29 -8.74 -26.45 -7.34
N THR A 30 -8.58 -25.82 -6.19
CA THR A 30 -9.54 -25.85 -5.09
C THR A 30 -10.19 -24.47 -4.92
N LEU A 31 -11.51 -24.39 -5.07
CA LEU A 31 -12.30 -23.17 -4.86
C LEU A 31 -13.09 -23.31 -3.58
N THR A 32 -12.70 -22.55 -2.56
CA THR A 32 -13.36 -22.52 -1.25
C THR A 32 -14.28 -21.33 -1.15
N GLY A 33 -15.58 -21.57 -1.27
CA GLY A 33 -16.62 -20.57 -1.07
C GLY A 33 -16.92 -20.34 0.43
N LEU A 34 -17.92 -19.52 0.70
CA LEU A 34 -18.42 -19.24 2.06
C LEU A 34 -19.19 -20.44 2.64
N THR A 35 -19.86 -21.20 1.78
CA THR A 35 -20.78 -22.29 2.17
C THR A 35 -20.33 -23.66 1.69
N GLU A 36 -19.58 -23.72 0.58
CA GLU A 36 -19.13 -24.99 -0.02
C GLU A 36 -17.71 -24.86 -0.59
N THR A 37 -17.06 -26.00 -0.79
CA THR A 37 -15.77 -26.10 -1.47
C THR A 37 -15.90 -27.00 -2.70
N LYS A 38 -15.43 -26.52 -3.85
CA LYS A 38 -15.37 -27.29 -5.11
C LYS A 38 -13.94 -27.51 -5.53
N THR A 39 -13.68 -28.64 -6.15
CA THR A 39 -12.40 -28.96 -6.78
C THR A 39 -12.59 -29.14 -8.29
N PHE A 40 -11.64 -28.67 -9.05
CA PHE A 40 -11.67 -28.72 -10.52
C PHE A 40 -10.45 -29.45 -11.07
N THR A 41 -10.69 -30.33 -12.01
CA THR A 41 -9.66 -30.79 -12.95
C THR A 41 -9.55 -29.78 -14.10
N LEU A 42 -8.48 -29.82 -14.88
CA LEU A 42 -8.36 -28.98 -16.08
C LEU A 42 -9.54 -29.23 -17.06
N ALA A 43 -9.98 -30.48 -17.19
CA ALA A 43 -11.13 -30.83 -18.01
C ALA A 43 -12.47 -30.26 -17.49
N ASP A 44 -12.58 -29.99 -16.20
CA ASP A 44 -13.76 -29.34 -15.64
C ASP A 44 -13.75 -27.84 -15.92
N LEU A 45 -12.60 -27.19 -15.77
CA LEU A 45 -12.42 -25.77 -16.12
C LEU A 45 -12.71 -25.50 -17.59
N GLN A 46 -12.31 -26.40 -18.48
CA GLN A 46 -12.55 -26.28 -19.93
C GLN A 46 -14.02 -26.44 -20.34
N LYS A 47 -14.92 -26.82 -19.42
CA LYS A 47 -16.38 -26.86 -19.65
C LYS A 47 -17.09 -25.57 -19.27
N LEU A 48 -16.42 -24.69 -18.48
CA LEU A 48 -16.94 -23.38 -18.10
C LEU A 48 -16.86 -22.41 -19.29
N PRO A 49 -17.54 -21.24 -19.20
CA PRO A 49 -17.41 -20.20 -20.23
C PRO A 49 -15.93 -19.80 -20.44
N ILE A 50 -15.52 -19.80 -21.70
CA ILE A 50 -14.13 -19.54 -22.08
C ILE A 50 -13.99 -18.11 -22.56
N THR A 51 -12.99 -17.41 -22.02
CA THR A 51 -12.63 -16.05 -22.44
C THR A 51 -11.16 -16.00 -22.88
N GLU A 52 -10.89 -15.11 -23.84
CA GLU A 52 -9.55 -14.82 -24.34
C GLU A 52 -9.27 -13.32 -24.20
N GLY A 53 -8.04 -12.95 -23.91
CA GLY A 53 -7.60 -11.56 -23.85
C GLY A 53 -6.08 -11.44 -23.74
N TYR A 54 -5.59 -10.24 -24.00
CA TYR A 54 -4.17 -9.94 -23.94
C TYR A 54 -3.77 -9.52 -22.52
N ALA A 55 -2.65 -10.04 -22.03
CA ALA A 55 -2.07 -9.68 -20.76
C ALA A 55 -0.55 -9.57 -20.83
N GLY A 56 -0.02 -8.56 -20.20
CA GLY A 56 1.40 -8.34 -19.95
C GLY A 56 1.60 -7.73 -18.58
N THR A 57 2.85 -7.57 -18.13
CA THR A 57 3.15 -7.08 -16.80
C THR A 57 4.34 -6.13 -16.79
N LYS A 58 4.34 -5.23 -15.79
CA LYS A 58 5.50 -4.41 -15.41
C LYS A 58 5.99 -4.87 -14.04
N SER A 59 7.26 -5.24 -13.94
CA SER A 59 7.85 -5.61 -12.65
C SER A 59 8.14 -4.36 -11.78
N SER A 60 8.36 -4.54 -10.48
CA SER A 60 8.81 -3.49 -9.56
C SER A 60 10.11 -2.81 -9.99
N THR A 61 10.95 -3.51 -10.77
CA THR A 61 12.20 -2.97 -11.35
C THR A 61 11.98 -2.31 -12.71
N GLY A 62 10.73 -2.13 -13.16
CA GLY A 62 10.38 -1.50 -14.44
C GLY A 62 10.52 -2.41 -15.67
N LYS A 63 10.86 -3.70 -15.50
CA LYS A 63 10.94 -4.65 -16.63
C LYS A 63 9.54 -4.94 -17.17
N ILE A 64 9.34 -4.73 -18.48
CA ILE A 64 8.09 -4.97 -19.17
C ILE A 64 8.08 -6.37 -19.78
N THR A 65 7.02 -7.14 -19.49
CA THR A 65 6.62 -8.32 -20.22
C THR A 65 5.51 -7.91 -21.18
N VAL A 66 5.77 -8.00 -22.47
CA VAL A 66 4.83 -7.57 -23.51
C VAL A 66 3.54 -8.41 -23.48
N PRO A 67 2.38 -7.82 -23.86
CA PRO A 67 1.12 -8.54 -23.87
C PRO A 67 1.13 -9.74 -24.84
N GLU A 68 0.70 -10.90 -24.36
CA GLU A 68 0.42 -12.10 -25.13
C GLU A 68 -1.05 -12.51 -24.95
N LEU A 69 -1.58 -13.31 -25.87
CA LEU A 69 -2.95 -13.81 -25.80
C LEU A 69 -3.03 -14.95 -24.79
N TYR A 70 -3.87 -14.81 -23.76
CA TYR A 70 -4.22 -15.84 -22.80
C TYR A 70 -5.65 -16.32 -23.01
N ARG A 71 -5.91 -17.58 -22.65
CA ARG A 71 -7.22 -18.21 -22.70
C ARG A 71 -7.50 -18.98 -21.43
N GLY A 72 -8.73 -18.85 -20.91
CA GLY A 72 -9.10 -19.46 -19.65
C GLY A 72 -10.54 -19.17 -19.26
N VAL A 73 -10.80 -19.16 -17.96
CA VAL A 73 -12.10 -18.88 -17.33
C VAL A 73 -12.01 -17.56 -16.56
N LEU A 74 -13.00 -16.69 -16.71
CA LEU A 74 -13.05 -15.47 -15.87
C LEU A 74 -13.19 -15.84 -14.39
N LEU A 75 -12.54 -15.06 -13.52
CA LEU A 75 -12.65 -15.27 -12.08
C LEU A 75 -14.10 -15.12 -11.62
N THR A 76 -14.87 -14.21 -12.20
CA THR A 76 -16.32 -14.07 -11.92
C THR A 76 -17.09 -15.35 -12.23
N ASP A 77 -16.85 -15.99 -13.37
CA ASP A 77 -17.53 -17.24 -13.76
C ASP A 77 -17.16 -18.41 -12.83
N LEU A 78 -15.91 -18.42 -12.34
CA LEU A 78 -15.48 -19.40 -11.33
C LEU A 78 -16.16 -19.17 -9.99
N LEU A 79 -16.28 -17.93 -9.53
CA LEU A 79 -16.93 -17.61 -8.26
C LEU A 79 -18.42 -17.96 -8.31
N ASP A 80 -19.08 -17.85 -9.47
CA ASP A 80 -20.48 -18.26 -9.66
C ASP A 80 -20.70 -19.77 -9.49
N GLU A 81 -19.64 -20.57 -9.58
CA GLU A 81 -19.71 -22.01 -9.29
C GLU A 81 -19.92 -22.32 -7.80
N VAL A 82 -19.73 -21.34 -6.92
CA VAL A 82 -19.96 -21.44 -5.47
C VAL A 82 -20.93 -20.33 -5.03
N ASP A 83 -20.48 -19.34 -4.30
CA ASP A 83 -21.35 -18.32 -3.69
C ASP A 83 -21.49 -17.04 -4.55
N GLY A 84 -20.76 -16.92 -5.67
CA GLY A 84 -20.68 -15.73 -6.52
C GLY A 84 -19.92 -14.56 -5.86
N LEU A 85 -19.52 -13.57 -6.63
CA LEU A 85 -18.81 -12.41 -6.10
C LEU A 85 -19.66 -11.63 -5.08
N LYS A 86 -19.09 -11.28 -3.94
CA LYS A 86 -19.73 -10.52 -2.85
C LYS A 86 -19.02 -9.19 -2.66
N SER A 87 -19.76 -8.12 -2.42
CA SER A 87 -19.21 -6.78 -2.20
C SER A 87 -18.50 -6.59 -0.86
N ASP A 88 -18.71 -7.51 0.08
CA ASP A 88 -18.13 -7.51 1.43
C ASP A 88 -17.04 -8.58 1.63
N GLN A 89 -16.64 -9.25 0.55
CA GLN A 89 -15.62 -10.30 0.57
C GLN A 89 -14.54 -10.03 -0.48
N ALA A 90 -13.31 -10.04 -0.05
CA ALA A 90 -12.15 -10.09 -0.94
C ALA A 90 -11.91 -11.53 -1.43
N ILE A 91 -11.19 -11.69 -2.53
CA ILE A 91 -10.87 -12.97 -3.13
C ILE A 91 -9.36 -13.19 -3.04
N GLN A 92 -8.94 -14.20 -2.29
CA GLN A 92 -7.54 -14.59 -2.21
C GLN A 92 -7.24 -15.68 -3.23
N ILE A 93 -6.20 -15.47 -4.03
CA ILE A 93 -5.63 -16.42 -5.00
C ILE A 93 -4.32 -16.93 -4.41
N THR A 94 -4.16 -18.24 -4.32
CA THR A 94 -2.98 -18.87 -3.72
C THR A 94 -2.32 -19.81 -4.72
N ALA A 95 -1.00 -19.71 -4.83
CA ALA A 95 -0.15 -20.57 -5.64
C ALA A 95 0.30 -21.84 -4.86
N GLU A 96 0.87 -22.82 -5.57
CA GLU A 96 1.36 -24.07 -4.97
C GLU A 96 2.52 -23.86 -3.99
N ASP A 97 3.33 -22.82 -4.20
CA ASP A 97 4.47 -22.43 -3.35
C ASP A 97 4.06 -21.63 -2.12
N GLY A 98 2.76 -21.30 -1.98
CA GLY A 98 2.21 -20.52 -0.87
C GLY A 98 2.16 -19.01 -1.16
N TYR A 99 2.66 -18.52 -2.31
CA TYR A 99 2.43 -17.13 -2.71
C TYR A 99 0.93 -16.85 -2.81
N ALA A 100 0.48 -15.71 -2.28
CA ALA A 100 -0.93 -15.36 -2.29
C ALA A 100 -1.13 -13.86 -2.53
N MET A 101 -2.19 -13.55 -3.27
CA MET A 101 -2.64 -12.17 -3.51
C MET A 101 -4.14 -12.07 -3.22
N THR A 102 -4.54 -10.93 -2.68
CA THR A 102 -5.93 -10.65 -2.35
C THR A 102 -6.48 -9.56 -3.27
N PHE A 103 -7.57 -9.87 -3.96
CA PHE A 103 -8.26 -8.99 -4.90
C PHE A 103 -9.51 -8.42 -4.24
N SER A 104 -9.74 -7.12 -4.41
CA SER A 104 -10.99 -6.48 -3.99
C SER A 104 -12.15 -6.89 -4.92
N PRO A 105 -13.41 -6.77 -4.48
CA PRO A 105 -14.57 -6.97 -5.34
C PRO A 105 -14.55 -6.09 -6.58
N ASP A 106 -14.09 -4.85 -6.47
CA ASP A 106 -14.04 -3.88 -7.58
C ASP A 106 -12.97 -4.25 -8.60
N GLN A 107 -11.81 -4.75 -8.16
CA GLN A 107 -10.82 -5.33 -9.07
C GLN A 107 -11.38 -6.52 -9.86
N VAL A 108 -12.13 -7.42 -9.21
CA VAL A 108 -12.70 -8.60 -9.86
C VAL A 108 -13.88 -8.24 -10.77
N ALA A 109 -14.78 -7.34 -10.33
CA ALA A 109 -15.99 -6.98 -11.07
C ALA A 109 -15.75 -5.97 -12.18
N ASN A 110 -14.92 -4.96 -11.90
CA ASN A 110 -14.79 -3.75 -12.73
C ASN A 110 -13.41 -3.62 -13.39
N GLY A 111 -12.45 -4.46 -13.00
CA GLY A 111 -11.08 -4.38 -13.53
C GLY A 111 -10.35 -3.12 -13.06
N GLU A 112 -10.53 -2.73 -11.80
CA GLU A 112 -9.90 -1.53 -11.22
C GLU A 112 -8.43 -1.78 -10.89
N PHE A 113 -7.57 -1.61 -11.87
CA PHE A 113 -6.12 -1.74 -11.75
C PHE A 113 -5.41 -0.52 -12.32
N ILE A 114 -4.27 -0.18 -11.77
CA ILE A 114 -3.32 0.74 -12.39
C ILE A 114 -2.74 0.03 -13.62
N THR A 115 -2.69 0.74 -14.74
CA THR A 115 -2.22 0.18 -16.01
C THR A 115 -1.10 1.03 -16.59
N TYR A 116 -0.26 0.37 -17.38
CA TYR A 116 0.90 1.00 -18.00
C TYR A 116 0.94 0.71 -19.50
N ASP A 117 1.50 1.65 -20.24
CA ASP A 117 1.79 1.46 -21.67
C ASP A 117 2.89 0.40 -21.85
N PRO A 118 2.65 -0.66 -22.66
CA PRO A 118 3.60 -1.74 -22.80
C PRO A 118 4.87 -1.36 -23.58
N GLY A 119 4.90 -0.20 -24.23
CA GLY A 119 6.08 0.29 -24.97
C GLY A 119 6.96 1.21 -24.14
N THR A 120 6.36 2.04 -23.28
CA THR A 120 7.09 3.04 -22.48
C THR A 120 7.15 2.70 -20.99
N GLY A 121 6.18 1.95 -20.47
CA GLY A 121 6.03 1.68 -19.04
C GLY A 121 5.39 2.83 -18.26
N ASP A 122 4.91 3.88 -18.96
CA ASP A 122 4.21 4.99 -18.33
C ASP A 122 2.79 4.60 -17.91
N GLU A 123 2.30 5.18 -16.81
CA GLU A 123 0.93 4.95 -16.33
C GLU A 123 -0.10 5.50 -17.32
N ILE A 124 -1.16 4.73 -17.57
CA ILE A 124 -2.27 5.12 -18.43
C ILE A 124 -3.38 5.75 -17.58
N ALA A 125 -3.62 7.05 -17.76
CA ALA A 125 -4.61 7.80 -16.98
C ALA A 125 -6.07 7.36 -17.22
N ALA A 126 -6.38 6.75 -18.36
CA ALA A 126 -7.70 6.26 -18.71
C ALA A 126 -7.60 4.83 -19.28
N PRO A 127 -7.51 3.82 -18.43
CA PRO A 127 -7.38 2.43 -18.87
C PRO A 127 -8.62 1.96 -19.65
N GLY A 128 -8.39 1.06 -20.59
CA GLY A 128 -9.45 0.28 -21.22
C GLY A 128 -10.03 -0.77 -20.27
N PRO A 129 -11.08 -1.50 -20.65
CA PRO A 129 -11.68 -2.53 -19.80
C PRO A 129 -10.68 -3.65 -19.51
N LEU A 130 -10.67 -4.07 -18.23
CA LEU A 130 -9.85 -5.15 -17.72
C LEU A 130 -10.72 -6.23 -17.07
N GLN A 131 -10.26 -7.47 -17.14
CA GLN A 131 -10.92 -8.62 -16.50
C GLN A 131 -9.87 -9.55 -15.89
N VAL A 132 -10.22 -10.22 -14.80
CA VAL A 132 -9.35 -11.21 -14.13
C VAL A 132 -9.64 -12.59 -14.70
N LEU A 133 -8.62 -13.24 -15.28
CA LEU A 133 -8.69 -14.52 -15.96
C LEU A 133 -7.84 -15.58 -15.26
N LEU A 134 -8.40 -16.73 -14.95
CA LEU A 134 -7.64 -17.94 -14.64
C LEU A 134 -7.30 -18.64 -15.96
N ALA A 135 -6.09 -18.43 -16.44
CA ALA A 135 -5.60 -18.93 -17.70
C ALA A 135 -5.04 -20.35 -17.59
N TYR A 136 -5.23 -21.16 -18.62
CA TYR A 136 -4.62 -22.48 -18.82
C TYR A 136 -3.93 -22.61 -20.20
N GLU A 137 -4.06 -21.59 -21.07
CA GLU A 137 -3.36 -21.51 -22.37
C GLU A 137 -2.77 -20.11 -22.55
N ARG A 138 -1.63 -20.04 -23.26
CA ARG A 138 -0.95 -18.82 -23.69
C ARG A 138 -0.51 -18.98 -25.16
N ALA A 139 -0.75 -17.98 -25.98
CA ALA A 139 -0.39 -17.96 -27.41
C ALA A 139 -0.88 -19.21 -28.19
N GLY A 140 -2.06 -19.74 -27.82
CA GLY A 140 -2.67 -20.90 -28.45
C GLY A 140 -2.09 -22.27 -28.06
N ALA A 141 -1.27 -22.33 -27.03
CA ALA A 141 -0.71 -23.55 -26.46
C ALA A 141 -0.99 -23.65 -24.94
N PRO A 142 -1.06 -24.86 -24.36
CA PRO A 142 -1.11 -25.03 -22.91
C PRO A 142 0.06 -24.27 -22.24
N LEU A 143 -0.16 -23.81 -20.99
CA LEU A 143 0.89 -23.20 -20.19
C LEU A 143 2.05 -24.20 -19.97
N ASN A 144 3.28 -23.67 -19.85
CA ASN A 144 4.42 -24.47 -19.45
C ASN A 144 4.31 -24.81 -17.96
N ALA A 145 3.98 -26.07 -17.65
CA ALA A 145 3.74 -26.52 -16.27
C ALA A 145 4.98 -26.36 -15.36
N GLU A 146 6.19 -26.40 -15.88
CA GLU A 146 7.42 -26.22 -15.08
C GLU A 146 7.70 -24.76 -14.78
N GLU A 147 7.29 -23.82 -15.63
CA GLU A 147 7.57 -22.38 -15.50
C GLU A 147 6.38 -21.57 -14.98
N GLU A 148 5.15 -22.02 -15.22
CA GLU A 148 3.92 -21.24 -14.98
C GLU A 148 2.85 -22.02 -14.19
N GLY A 149 3.01 -23.36 -14.06
CA GLY A 149 1.98 -24.23 -13.51
C GLY A 149 0.91 -24.63 -14.52
N ALA A 150 -0.03 -25.46 -14.08
CA ALA A 150 -1.20 -25.82 -14.90
C ALA A 150 -2.17 -24.64 -15.07
N LEU A 151 -2.17 -23.70 -14.13
CA LEU A 151 -3.03 -22.52 -14.07
C LEU A 151 -2.23 -21.27 -13.70
N ARG A 152 -2.59 -20.17 -14.34
CA ARG A 152 -2.01 -18.86 -14.06
C ARG A 152 -3.10 -17.79 -14.01
N LEU A 153 -3.08 -16.93 -12.98
CA LEU A 153 -3.96 -15.76 -12.96
C LEU A 153 -3.33 -14.62 -13.76
N MET A 154 -4.14 -14.00 -14.60
CA MET A 154 -3.75 -12.84 -15.41
C MET A 154 -4.87 -11.79 -15.39
N VAL A 155 -4.49 -10.52 -15.47
CA VAL A 155 -5.41 -9.42 -15.77
C VAL A 155 -5.34 -9.16 -17.27
N ILE A 156 -6.44 -9.40 -17.96
CA ILE A 156 -6.53 -9.34 -19.43
C ILE A 156 -7.27 -8.10 -19.90
N SER A 157 -6.93 -7.65 -21.11
CA SER A 157 -7.66 -6.64 -21.87
C SER A 157 -8.02 -7.17 -23.26
N PRO A 158 -9.06 -6.61 -23.92
CA PRO A 158 -9.41 -6.99 -25.29
C PRO A 158 -8.31 -6.67 -26.30
N GLU A 159 -7.52 -5.65 -26.04
CA GLU A 159 -6.44 -5.16 -26.89
C GLU A 159 -5.11 -5.21 -26.13
N GLY A 160 -4.02 -5.58 -26.79
CA GLY A 160 -2.70 -5.68 -26.17
C GLY A 160 -2.00 -4.32 -25.98
N ASN A 161 -2.73 -3.29 -25.59
CA ASN A 161 -2.28 -1.89 -25.48
C ASN A 161 -2.08 -1.42 -24.03
N GLN A 162 -2.22 -2.30 -23.04
CA GLN A 162 -2.03 -2.01 -21.63
C GLN A 162 -1.57 -3.25 -20.85
N ILE A 163 -0.83 -3.00 -19.78
CA ILE A 163 -0.30 -4.01 -18.86
C ILE A 163 -0.54 -3.57 -17.42
N VAL A 164 -0.47 -4.49 -16.48
CA VAL A 164 -0.61 -4.23 -15.04
C VAL A 164 0.69 -4.56 -14.30
N ASP A 165 0.75 -4.23 -12.99
CA ASP A 165 1.88 -4.64 -12.16
C ASP A 165 2.02 -6.16 -12.08
N GLY A 166 3.27 -6.62 -12.01
CA GLY A 166 3.62 -8.04 -12.08
C GLY A 166 3.05 -8.89 -10.95
N HIS A 167 2.81 -8.30 -9.77
CA HIS A 167 2.25 -9.01 -8.61
C HIS A 167 0.80 -9.47 -8.84
N TRP A 168 0.04 -8.87 -9.79
CA TRP A 168 -1.29 -9.34 -10.17
C TRP A 168 -1.28 -10.56 -11.11
N ALA A 169 -0.10 -11.02 -11.55
CA ALA A 169 0.07 -12.16 -12.46
C ALA A 169 0.64 -13.38 -11.71
N ILE A 170 -0.24 -14.22 -11.18
CA ILE A 170 0.12 -15.31 -10.26
C ILE A 170 0.31 -16.60 -11.03
N LYS A 171 1.48 -17.22 -10.92
CA LYS A 171 1.81 -18.54 -11.47
C LYS A 171 1.40 -19.67 -10.52
N TRP A 172 1.33 -20.90 -11.02
CA TRP A 172 1.05 -22.11 -10.22
C TRP A 172 -0.19 -21.99 -9.34
N VAL A 173 -1.24 -21.32 -9.81
CA VAL A 173 -2.47 -21.16 -9.03
C VAL A 173 -3.06 -22.52 -8.68
N SER A 174 -3.30 -22.74 -7.39
CA SER A 174 -3.82 -24.02 -6.86
C SER A 174 -5.09 -23.83 -6.01
N ALA A 175 -5.29 -22.63 -5.43
CA ALA A 175 -6.45 -22.37 -4.60
C ALA A 175 -7.02 -20.96 -4.78
N ILE A 176 -8.33 -20.83 -4.62
CA ILE A 176 -9.08 -19.58 -4.56
C ILE A 176 -10.00 -19.65 -3.34
N SER A 177 -10.03 -18.58 -2.55
CA SER A 177 -10.88 -18.52 -1.35
C SER A 177 -11.38 -17.11 -1.07
N TYR A 178 -12.50 -17.02 -0.35
CA TYR A 178 -13.02 -15.76 0.15
C TYR A 178 -12.29 -15.35 1.43
N LYS A 179 -12.09 -14.04 1.58
CA LYS A 179 -11.55 -13.41 2.78
C LYS A 179 -12.45 -12.23 3.18
N PRO A 180 -12.55 -11.88 4.47
CA PRO A 180 -13.18 -10.63 4.84
C PRO A 180 -12.54 -9.45 4.07
N LEU A 181 -13.39 -8.56 3.55
CA LEU A 181 -12.89 -7.34 2.92
C LEU A 181 -12.33 -6.43 4.01
N THR A 182 -11.09 -6.03 3.87
CA THR A 182 -10.44 -5.04 4.73
C THR A 182 -10.28 -3.72 4.00
N ALA A 183 -10.22 -2.61 4.74
CA ALA A 183 -9.91 -1.32 4.15
C ALA A 183 -8.53 -1.36 3.48
N ASP A 184 -8.38 -0.66 2.37
CA ASP A 184 -7.08 -0.49 1.74
C ASP A 184 -6.22 0.50 2.55
N TRP A 185 -4.93 0.29 2.53
CA TRP A 185 -3.94 1.11 3.21
C TRP A 185 -2.60 1.06 2.46
N ASN A 186 -1.77 2.04 2.71
CA ASN A 186 -0.42 2.13 2.21
C ASN A 186 0.55 2.31 3.37
N LEU A 187 1.75 1.76 3.25
CA LEU A 187 2.89 2.02 4.11
C LEU A 187 3.91 2.83 3.30
N GLU A 188 4.15 4.06 3.75
CA GLU A 188 5.13 4.95 3.12
C GLU A 188 6.53 4.63 3.62
N LEU A 189 7.48 4.46 2.69
CA LEU A 189 8.88 4.20 2.99
C LEU A 189 9.72 5.38 2.48
N THR A 190 10.59 5.91 3.31
CA THR A 190 11.48 7.04 2.98
C THR A 190 12.89 6.74 3.45
N GLY A 191 13.88 6.97 2.60
CA GLY A 191 15.29 6.75 2.90
C GLY A 191 16.18 7.42 1.85
N ALA A 192 17.15 6.70 1.30
CA ALA A 192 17.95 7.13 0.14
C ALA A 192 17.05 7.36 -1.08
N ILE A 193 15.99 6.58 -1.19
CA ILE A 193 14.89 6.73 -2.14
C ILE A 193 13.56 6.65 -1.39
N THR A 194 12.45 6.86 -2.10
CA THR A 194 11.10 6.67 -1.56
C THR A 194 10.41 5.50 -2.24
N ASP A 195 9.53 4.83 -1.47
CA ASP A 195 8.69 3.76 -2.00
C ASP A 195 7.35 3.74 -1.24
N THR A 196 6.32 3.19 -1.84
CA THR A 196 5.01 2.99 -1.22
C THR A 196 4.63 1.52 -1.35
N VAL A 197 4.37 0.88 -0.23
CA VAL A 197 3.92 -0.51 -0.18
C VAL A 197 2.42 -0.53 0.10
N ASP A 198 1.62 -0.85 -0.91
CA ASP A 198 0.19 -1.04 -0.73
C ASP A 198 -0.14 -2.35 0.01
N ARG A 199 -1.39 -2.47 0.48
CA ARG A 199 -1.87 -3.66 1.19
C ARG A 199 -1.59 -4.94 0.41
N GLY A 200 -1.89 -4.98 -0.89
CA GLY A 200 -1.72 -6.18 -1.71
C GLY A 200 -0.25 -6.60 -1.82
N THR A 201 0.64 -5.65 -2.05
CA THR A 201 2.09 -5.86 -2.08
C THR A 201 2.60 -6.36 -0.72
N PHE A 202 2.16 -5.75 0.39
CA PHE A 202 2.57 -6.16 1.73
C PHE A 202 2.10 -7.58 2.07
N GLU A 203 0.83 -7.89 1.82
CA GLU A 203 0.27 -9.22 2.06
C GLU A 203 0.98 -10.29 1.23
N SER A 204 1.35 -10.00 -0.02
CA SER A 204 2.12 -10.92 -0.86
C SER A 204 3.55 -11.14 -0.35
N CYS A 205 4.21 -10.07 0.12
CA CYS A 205 5.53 -10.16 0.76
C CYS A 205 5.48 -10.97 2.06
N SER A 206 4.35 -10.97 2.76
CA SER A 206 4.13 -11.70 4.02
C SER A 206 3.75 -13.16 3.82
N THR A 207 4.01 -13.75 2.65
CA THR A 207 3.74 -15.18 2.37
C THR A 207 5.00 -16.03 2.55
N GLY A 208 4.81 -17.33 2.80
CA GLY A 208 5.94 -18.27 2.96
C GLY A 208 6.84 -18.41 1.73
N ALA A 209 6.38 -17.96 0.57
CA ALA A 209 7.15 -17.92 -0.66
C ALA A 209 8.00 -16.63 -0.82
N CYS A 210 7.88 -15.69 0.11
CA CYS A 210 8.57 -14.40 0.07
C CYS A 210 9.30 -14.15 1.40
N HIS A 211 8.86 -13.17 2.20
CA HIS A 211 9.56 -12.73 3.42
C HIS A 211 8.71 -12.90 4.69
N GLN A 212 7.85 -13.92 4.73
CA GLN A 212 7.02 -14.18 5.90
C GLN A 212 7.88 -14.43 7.14
N ALA A 213 7.60 -13.67 8.21
CA ALA A 213 8.11 -13.94 9.55
C ALA A 213 6.93 -14.08 10.53
N GLU A 214 7.16 -14.88 11.58
CA GLU A 214 6.19 -15.10 12.64
C GLU A 214 6.85 -14.93 14.01
N TRP A 215 6.11 -14.33 14.92
CA TRP A 215 6.51 -14.24 16.31
C TRP A 215 5.34 -14.60 17.23
N THR A 216 5.59 -15.43 18.24
CA THR A 216 4.57 -15.78 19.25
C THR A 216 4.90 -15.06 20.56
N ASP A 217 3.98 -14.26 21.05
CA ASP A 217 4.11 -13.47 22.26
C ASP A 217 3.88 -14.28 23.55
N ASP A 218 4.01 -13.61 24.71
CA ASP A 218 3.83 -14.20 26.06
C ASP A 218 2.36 -14.62 26.35
N LYS A 219 1.40 -14.20 25.50
CA LYS A 219 -0.01 -14.59 25.58
C LYS A 219 -0.34 -15.73 24.58
N ALA A 220 0.65 -16.34 23.95
CA ALA A 220 0.50 -17.34 22.91
C ALA A 220 -0.28 -16.83 21.67
N GLN A 221 -0.19 -15.54 21.36
CA GLN A 221 -0.68 -14.97 20.11
C GLN A 221 0.44 -15.02 19.07
N THR A 222 0.14 -15.55 17.91
CA THR A 222 1.09 -15.61 16.78
C THR A 222 0.84 -14.44 15.84
N TRP A 223 1.84 -13.58 15.72
CA TRP A 223 1.87 -12.41 14.84
C TRP A 223 2.58 -12.81 13.55
N THR A 224 1.99 -12.45 12.42
CA THR A 224 2.52 -12.76 11.08
C THR A 224 2.73 -11.47 10.31
N GLY A 225 3.89 -11.32 9.66
CA GLY A 225 4.24 -10.13 8.90
C GLY A 225 5.55 -10.27 8.16
N VAL A 226 6.22 -9.13 7.93
CA VAL A 226 7.51 -9.02 7.22
C VAL A 226 8.56 -8.50 8.20
N PRO A 227 9.80 -9.04 8.23
CA PRO A 227 10.90 -8.46 9.00
C PRO A 227 11.10 -6.98 8.65
N LEU A 228 11.35 -6.14 9.66
CA LEU A 228 11.52 -4.70 9.44
C LEU A 228 12.68 -4.39 8.48
N TRP A 229 13.78 -5.14 8.56
CA TRP A 229 14.95 -4.94 7.70
C TRP A 229 14.64 -5.13 6.21
N GLU A 230 13.74 -6.02 5.85
CA GLU A 230 13.27 -6.22 4.46
C GLU A 230 12.53 -5.00 3.90
N LEU A 231 11.74 -4.33 4.75
CA LEU A 231 11.06 -3.09 4.36
C LEU A 231 12.03 -1.91 4.28
N VAL A 232 13.01 -1.85 5.17
CA VAL A 232 14.09 -0.86 5.16
C VAL A 232 14.95 -1.00 3.91
N GLY A 233 15.31 -2.22 3.52
CA GLY A 233 16.09 -2.51 2.32
C GLY A 233 15.45 -2.04 1.01
N ARG A 234 14.15 -1.72 1.01
CA ARG A 234 13.50 -1.13 -0.17
C ARG A 234 13.87 0.34 -0.40
N VAL A 235 14.45 1.01 0.61
CA VAL A 235 14.72 2.45 0.57
C VAL A 235 16.06 2.87 1.16
N ASP A 236 16.88 1.94 1.63
CA ASP A 236 18.19 2.29 2.24
C ASP A 236 19.30 2.52 1.20
N ASP A 237 19.07 2.10 -0.06
CA ASP A 237 19.85 2.49 -1.25
C ASP A 237 18.98 2.49 -2.53
N GLU A 238 19.57 2.43 -3.71
CA GLU A 238 18.85 2.40 -5.00
C GLU A 238 18.30 0.99 -5.36
N THR A 239 18.65 -0.06 -4.61
CA THR A 239 18.33 -1.46 -4.89
C THR A 239 17.05 -1.88 -4.15
N LYS A 240 15.90 -1.70 -4.76
CA LYS A 240 14.59 -1.92 -4.10
C LYS A 240 14.22 -3.37 -3.80
N HIS A 241 14.84 -4.35 -4.43
CA HIS A 241 14.38 -5.75 -4.36
C HIS A 241 15.47 -6.74 -4.76
N GLY A 242 15.46 -7.94 -4.16
CA GLY A 242 16.38 -9.04 -4.40
C GLY A 242 17.24 -9.33 -3.19
N ASP A 243 18.15 -10.31 -3.30
CA ASP A 243 18.99 -10.77 -2.19
C ASP A 243 19.93 -9.66 -1.64
N ASP A 244 20.21 -8.63 -2.44
CA ASP A 244 21.06 -7.49 -2.11
C ASP A 244 20.23 -6.21 -1.85
N ALA A 245 18.92 -6.32 -1.57
CA ALA A 245 18.05 -5.14 -1.36
C ALA A 245 18.42 -4.38 -0.07
N PHE A 246 18.79 -5.09 0.99
CA PHE A 246 19.25 -4.45 2.23
C PHE A 246 20.74 -4.12 2.15
N SER A 247 21.09 -2.84 2.34
CA SER A 247 22.44 -2.34 2.23
C SER A 247 23.23 -2.54 3.53
N ASP A 248 24.02 -3.63 3.61
CA ASP A 248 24.88 -3.91 4.74
C ASP A 248 25.94 -2.80 4.96
N ASP A 249 26.38 -2.17 3.89
CA ASP A 249 27.36 -1.07 3.95
C ASP A 249 26.71 0.17 4.59
N ALA A 250 25.49 0.53 4.20
CA ALA A 250 24.76 1.63 4.81
C ALA A 250 24.42 1.35 6.29
N ALA A 251 23.98 0.14 6.60
CA ALA A 251 23.71 -0.28 7.98
C ALA A 251 24.95 -0.24 8.87
N SER A 252 26.11 -0.68 8.34
CA SER A 252 27.41 -0.64 9.03
C SER A 252 27.94 0.80 9.22
N ALA A 253 27.63 1.72 8.29
CA ALA A 253 27.94 3.15 8.43
C ALA A 253 27.10 3.80 9.55
N GLY A 254 25.94 3.24 9.86
CA GLY A 254 25.02 3.66 10.91
C GLY A 254 23.97 4.65 10.43
N TYR A 255 22.71 4.27 10.61
CA TYR A 255 21.53 5.11 10.46
C TYR A 255 20.50 4.76 11.54
N THR A 256 19.48 5.59 11.70
CA THR A 256 18.31 5.26 12.52
C THR A 256 17.09 5.04 11.64
N VAL A 257 16.18 4.22 12.13
CA VAL A 257 14.89 3.94 11.48
C VAL A 257 13.78 4.38 12.40
N ASP A 258 12.97 5.32 11.93
CA ASP A 258 11.76 5.76 12.60
C ASP A 258 10.57 4.98 12.03
N VAL A 259 9.87 4.25 12.89
CA VAL A 259 8.62 3.56 12.59
C VAL A 259 7.48 4.37 13.18
N ILE A 260 6.59 4.90 12.35
CA ILE A 260 5.65 5.96 12.67
C ILE A 260 4.22 5.46 12.55
N SER A 261 3.43 5.66 13.61
CA SER A 261 1.99 5.37 13.64
C SER A 261 1.17 6.55 13.16
N ALA A 262 -0.08 6.30 12.74
CA ALA A 262 -1.02 7.32 12.26
C ALA A 262 -1.30 8.44 13.30
N ASP A 263 -1.18 8.14 14.59
CA ASP A 263 -1.31 9.12 15.68
C ASP A 263 -0.02 9.94 15.95
N GLY A 264 1.06 9.68 15.17
CA GLY A 264 2.35 10.33 15.30
C GLY A 264 3.28 9.69 16.35
N TYR A 265 2.88 8.58 16.99
CA TYR A 265 3.80 7.85 17.86
C TYR A 265 4.95 7.29 17.01
N THR A 266 6.18 7.51 17.46
CA THR A 266 7.40 7.13 16.73
C THR A 266 8.27 6.22 17.56
N VAL A 267 8.71 5.12 16.97
CA VAL A 267 9.70 4.20 17.52
C VAL A 267 10.97 4.34 16.69
N THR A 268 12.07 4.74 17.32
CA THR A 268 13.37 4.88 16.66
C THR A 268 14.26 3.70 17.01
N LEU A 269 14.77 3.00 15.99
CA LEU A 269 15.68 1.86 16.12
C LEU A 269 16.98 2.16 15.39
N ASP A 270 18.10 1.68 15.92
CA ASP A 270 19.41 1.77 15.27
C ASP A 270 19.55 0.70 14.17
N SER A 271 20.25 1.01 13.07
CA SER A 271 20.54 0.07 11.97
C SER A 271 21.15 -1.24 12.47
N ALA A 272 22.05 -1.17 13.46
CA ALA A 272 22.67 -2.35 14.06
C ALA A 272 21.67 -3.28 14.79
N ALA A 273 20.53 -2.78 15.26
CA ALA A 273 19.49 -3.58 15.90
C ALA A 273 18.60 -4.30 14.88
N ILE A 274 18.44 -3.75 13.70
CA ILE A 274 17.53 -4.28 12.67
C ILE A 274 18.24 -5.11 11.60
N GLN A 275 19.55 -4.94 11.39
CA GLN A 275 20.33 -5.60 10.34
C GLN A 275 20.14 -7.12 10.39
N HIS A 276 19.50 -7.70 9.36
CA HIS A 276 19.15 -9.12 9.23
C HIS A 276 18.47 -9.72 10.48
N ASN A 277 17.69 -8.91 11.19
CA ASN A 277 17.04 -9.32 12.44
C ASN A 277 15.56 -9.68 12.20
N ASP A 278 15.29 -10.98 12.07
CA ASP A 278 13.93 -11.52 11.89
C ASP A 278 13.09 -11.50 13.18
N ASN A 279 13.66 -11.09 14.32
CA ASN A 279 12.92 -10.93 15.57
C ASN A 279 12.25 -9.56 15.72
N ILE A 280 12.38 -8.67 14.73
CA ILE A 280 11.69 -7.40 14.66
C ILE A 280 10.89 -7.39 13.36
N LEU A 281 9.57 -7.45 13.47
CA LEU A 281 8.70 -7.55 12.29
C LEU A 281 7.57 -6.52 12.32
N VAL A 282 7.13 -6.14 11.15
CA VAL A 282 5.92 -5.38 10.90
C VAL A 282 4.82 -6.40 10.59
N ALA A 283 3.92 -6.62 11.55
CA ALA A 283 2.84 -7.59 11.45
C ALA A 283 1.57 -6.95 10.86
N TYR A 284 0.83 -7.72 10.06
CA TYR A 284 -0.49 -7.37 9.53
C TYR A 284 -1.60 -8.29 10.03
N GLN A 285 -1.22 -9.41 10.69
CA GLN A 285 -2.15 -10.39 11.25
C GLN A 285 -1.73 -10.85 12.64
N VAL A 286 -2.74 -11.25 13.43
CA VAL A 286 -2.57 -11.98 14.68
C VAL A 286 -3.47 -13.21 14.70
N ASN A 287 -2.91 -14.40 14.97
CA ASN A 287 -3.62 -15.68 14.94
C ASN A 287 -4.37 -15.91 13.60
N GLY A 288 -3.79 -15.48 12.48
CA GLY A 288 -4.37 -15.57 11.13
C GLY A 288 -5.52 -14.62 10.83
N ASN A 289 -5.83 -13.67 11.74
CA ASN A 289 -6.81 -12.62 11.52
C ASN A 289 -6.12 -11.27 11.29
N VAL A 290 -6.67 -10.46 10.39
CA VAL A 290 -6.20 -9.08 10.18
C VAL A 290 -6.29 -8.28 11.47
N LEU A 291 -5.41 -7.31 11.63
CA LEU A 291 -5.39 -6.43 12.78
C LEU A 291 -6.61 -5.52 12.79
N THR A 292 -7.03 -5.07 13.95
CA THR A 292 -8.21 -4.21 14.15
C THR A 292 -7.88 -3.08 15.12
N ASP A 293 -8.74 -2.08 15.14
CA ASP A 293 -8.69 -0.97 16.08
C ASP A 293 -7.34 -0.23 16.05
N GLU A 294 -6.71 -0.02 17.19
CA GLU A 294 -5.43 0.69 17.35
C GLU A 294 -4.23 -0.02 16.72
N ASP A 295 -4.37 -1.30 16.39
CA ASP A 295 -3.31 -2.08 15.74
C ASP A 295 -3.39 -2.04 14.22
N PHE A 296 -4.56 -1.69 13.65
CA PHE A 296 -4.76 -1.61 12.20
C PHE A 296 -4.06 -0.37 11.61
N PRO A 297 -3.43 -0.45 10.41
CA PRO A 297 -3.32 -1.65 9.56
C PRO A 297 -2.14 -2.56 9.90
N LEU A 298 -1.12 -2.05 10.54
CA LEU A 298 0.15 -2.71 10.77
C LEU A 298 0.64 -2.46 12.20
N ARG A 299 1.37 -3.42 12.76
CA ARG A 299 1.96 -3.29 14.09
C ARG A 299 3.42 -3.74 14.11
N LEU A 300 4.29 -2.93 14.74
CA LEU A 300 5.65 -3.34 15.05
C LEU A 300 5.63 -4.28 16.25
N VAL A 301 6.18 -5.50 16.08
CA VAL A 301 6.23 -6.54 17.11
C VAL A 301 7.55 -7.33 17.02
N GLY A 302 7.89 -8.06 18.08
CA GLY A 302 9.04 -8.95 18.02
C GLY A 302 9.70 -9.23 19.37
N ALA A 303 10.55 -10.26 19.39
CA ALA A 303 11.22 -10.70 20.60
C ALA A 303 12.27 -9.70 21.12
N ASP A 304 12.89 -8.94 20.22
CA ASP A 304 13.96 -7.99 20.51
C ASP A 304 13.45 -6.57 20.78
N LEU A 305 12.11 -6.40 20.89
CA LEU A 305 11.46 -5.13 21.20
C LEU A 305 10.93 -5.09 22.65
N SER A 306 11.08 -3.96 23.31
CA SER A 306 10.34 -3.67 24.53
C SER A 306 8.87 -3.40 24.21
N LYS A 307 7.97 -3.53 25.21
CA LYS A 307 6.53 -3.25 25.04
C LYS A 307 6.22 -1.83 24.58
N LYS A 308 7.12 -0.87 24.82
CA LYS A 308 6.95 0.51 24.35
C LYS A 308 7.33 0.70 22.89
N GLU A 309 8.14 -0.20 22.36
CA GLU A 309 8.54 -0.20 20.96
C GLU A 309 7.55 -0.97 20.07
N MET A 310 6.63 -1.73 20.63
CA MET A 310 5.57 -2.43 19.91
C MET A 310 4.41 -1.49 19.60
N ALA A 311 4.55 -0.67 18.56
CA ALA A 311 3.56 0.34 18.14
C ALA A 311 2.58 -0.23 17.12
N GLY A 312 1.28 0.09 17.25
CA GLY A 312 0.22 -0.24 16.28
C GLY A 312 -0.12 0.93 15.38
N GLY A 313 -0.98 0.68 14.37
CA GLY A 313 -1.45 1.72 13.45
C GLY A 313 -0.36 2.32 12.57
N LEU A 314 0.63 1.54 12.15
CA LEU A 314 1.78 2.03 11.40
C LEU A 314 1.39 2.51 10.00
N VAL A 315 1.94 3.64 9.60
CA VAL A 315 1.70 4.26 8.28
C VAL A 315 2.99 4.65 7.57
N GLN A 316 4.12 4.74 8.27
CA GLN A 316 5.37 5.20 7.65
C GLN A 316 6.61 4.59 8.33
N ILE A 317 7.65 4.35 7.52
CA ILE A 317 9.00 4.00 7.96
C ILE A 317 9.98 4.98 7.32
N VAL A 318 10.85 5.61 8.13
CA VAL A 318 11.83 6.59 7.67
C VAL A 318 13.23 6.16 8.06
N VAL A 319 14.11 6.00 7.08
CA VAL A 319 15.54 5.74 7.28
C VAL A 319 16.30 7.06 7.34
N ASN A 320 16.86 7.38 8.49
CA ASN A 320 17.57 8.63 8.74
C ASN A 320 19.08 8.37 8.70
N PHE A 321 19.71 8.66 7.58
CA PHE A 321 21.17 8.58 7.46
C PHE A 321 21.80 9.71 8.28
N GLY A 322 22.62 9.35 9.28
CA GLY A 322 23.39 10.31 10.04
C GLY A 322 24.29 11.17 9.14
N ALA A 323 24.49 12.42 9.48
CA ALA A 323 25.57 13.17 8.83
C ALA A 323 26.89 12.40 9.05
N ALA A 324 27.61 12.14 7.96
CA ALA A 324 28.90 11.43 8.00
C ALA A 324 29.76 11.99 9.15
N PRO A 325 30.46 11.13 9.96
CA PRO A 325 31.31 11.61 11.04
C PRO A 325 32.35 12.57 10.47
N VAL A 326 32.24 13.84 10.77
CA VAL A 326 33.33 14.78 10.52
C VAL A 326 34.48 14.39 11.43
N GLU A 327 35.57 13.89 10.89
CA GLU A 327 36.80 13.60 11.60
C GLU A 327 37.18 14.82 12.47
N PRO A 328 37.41 14.68 13.78
CA PRO A 328 37.65 15.83 14.64
C PRO A 328 38.97 16.50 14.28
N THR A 329 38.90 17.55 13.50
CA THR A 329 40.02 18.50 13.39
C THR A 329 40.09 19.30 14.69
N ALA A 330 41.13 19.03 15.48
CA ALA A 330 41.37 19.73 16.71
C ALA A 330 41.60 21.23 16.41
N THR A 331 40.62 22.04 16.71
CA THR A 331 40.75 23.49 16.76
C THR A 331 40.32 23.97 18.12
N THR A 332 41.23 24.68 18.78
CA THR A 332 41.12 25.34 20.07
C THR A 332 39.84 26.19 20.18
N ALA A 333 39.10 25.98 21.25
CA ALA A 333 37.89 26.69 21.61
C ALA A 333 38.06 28.20 21.76
N PRO A 334 37.18 29.03 21.25
CA PRO A 334 36.83 30.28 21.85
C PRO A 334 35.61 30.15 22.78
N GLU A 335 35.67 30.91 23.83
CA GLU A 335 34.76 31.06 24.94
C GLU A 335 33.28 31.34 24.55
N PRO A 336 32.27 30.85 25.26
CA PRO A 336 30.87 30.90 24.84
C PRO A 336 30.29 32.30 24.93
N THR A 337 29.92 32.86 23.78
CA THR A 337 29.03 34.01 23.70
C THR A 337 27.60 33.49 23.72
N ALA A 338 26.83 33.84 24.72
CA ALA A 338 25.44 33.49 24.85
C ALA A 338 24.61 34.01 23.66
N THR A 339 24.20 33.11 22.78
CA THR A 339 23.19 33.42 21.77
C THR A 339 21.83 33.09 22.35
N THR A 340 21.04 34.11 22.54
CA THR A 340 19.65 34.09 23.00
C THR A 340 18.85 33.19 22.05
N ALA A 341 18.32 32.07 22.53
CA ALA A 341 17.33 31.26 21.81
C ALA A 341 16.11 32.15 21.55
N VAL A 342 15.83 32.39 20.28
CA VAL A 342 14.56 32.98 19.84
C VAL A 342 13.51 31.93 20.12
N ALA A 343 12.60 32.22 21.04
CA ALA A 343 11.48 31.38 21.39
C ALA A 343 10.61 31.16 20.15
N GLN A 344 10.38 29.89 19.80
CA GLN A 344 9.43 29.44 18.79
C GLN A 344 8.03 29.92 19.25
N PRO A 345 7.25 30.59 18.43
CA PRO A 345 5.88 30.93 18.76
C PRO A 345 5.01 29.68 18.73
N THR A 346 4.90 28.99 19.85
CA THR A 346 3.89 27.94 20.04
C THR A 346 2.56 28.61 20.32
N ASN A 347 1.77 28.85 19.29
CA ASN A 347 0.36 29.14 19.45
C ASN A 347 -0.39 27.79 19.46
N PRO A 348 -0.90 27.33 20.62
CA PRO A 348 -1.56 26.02 20.72
C PRO A 348 -2.88 25.95 19.94
N ASP A 349 -3.40 27.09 19.50
CA ASP A 349 -4.65 27.21 18.74
C ASP A 349 -4.38 27.47 17.24
N ALA A 350 -3.14 27.28 16.76
CA ALA A 350 -2.81 27.52 15.34
C ALA A 350 -3.50 26.51 14.43
N ALA A 351 -4.23 27.02 13.44
CA ALA A 351 -4.85 26.24 12.38
C ALA A 351 -3.88 25.97 11.21
N LEU A 352 -2.91 26.86 10.99
CA LEU A 352 -1.88 26.72 9.95
C LEU A 352 -0.54 27.25 10.46
N THR A 353 0.54 26.50 10.21
CA THR A 353 1.91 26.95 10.49
C THR A 353 2.73 26.95 9.21
N ILE A 354 3.51 28.01 8.97
CA ILE A 354 4.56 28.03 7.92
C ILE A 354 5.92 28.10 8.59
N LYS A 355 6.82 27.16 8.23
CA LYS A 355 8.13 26.99 8.86
C LYS A 355 9.22 26.64 7.84
N GLY A 356 10.46 26.46 8.33
CA GLY A 356 11.62 26.02 7.54
C GLY A 356 12.44 27.19 6.97
N LEU A 357 12.77 27.18 5.67
CA LEU A 357 13.56 28.22 5.00
C LEU A 357 12.74 29.50 4.76
N VAL A 358 12.21 30.06 5.84
CA VAL A 358 11.50 31.35 5.90
C VAL A 358 12.21 32.33 6.82
N THR A 359 11.95 33.64 6.62
CA THR A 359 12.52 34.69 7.45
C THR A 359 11.96 34.68 8.85
N ALA A 360 10.65 34.37 8.99
CA ALA A 360 9.97 34.19 10.24
C ALA A 360 8.97 33.03 10.12
N GLU A 361 9.08 32.07 11.03
CA GLU A 361 8.02 31.06 11.16
C GLU A 361 6.73 31.74 11.62
N THR A 362 5.63 31.41 10.97
CA THR A 362 4.33 32.04 11.21
C THR A 362 3.29 30.97 11.52
N ALA A 363 2.43 31.30 12.46
CA ALA A 363 1.32 30.41 12.85
C ALA A 363 0.06 31.26 12.97
N TRP A 364 -1.02 30.84 12.33
CA TRP A 364 -2.29 31.57 12.33
C TRP A 364 -3.41 30.67 12.83
N THR A 365 -4.27 31.27 13.64
CA THR A 365 -5.56 30.68 14.00
C THR A 365 -6.53 30.78 12.82
N MET A 366 -7.64 30.06 12.88
CA MET A 366 -8.69 30.12 11.85
C MET A 366 -9.28 31.53 11.72
N ASP A 367 -9.49 32.24 12.84
CA ASP A 367 -10.00 33.59 12.86
C ASP A 367 -9.04 34.59 12.18
N GLU A 368 -7.74 34.43 12.39
CA GLU A 368 -6.72 35.27 11.75
C GLU A 368 -6.67 35.02 10.24
N LEU A 369 -6.81 33.77 9.78
CA LEU A 369 -6.87 33.44 8.35
C LEU A 369 -8.15 34.01 7.70
N HIS A 370 -9.30 33.96 8.37
CA HIS A 370 -10.54 34.60 7.91
C HIS A 370 -10.45 36.12 7.90
N GLY A 371 -9.58 36.71 8.73
CA GLY A 371 -9.30 38.16 8.75
C GLY A 371 -8.39 38.65 7.63
N MET A 372 -7.76 37.75 6.86
CA MET A 372 -6.90 38.10 5.72
C MET A 372 -7.73 38.42 4.46
N GLU A 373 -7.04 38.70 3.35
CA GLU A 373 -7.69 38.85 2.04
C GLU A 373 -8.18 37.47 1.56
N VAL A 374 -9.42 37.15 1.83
CA VAL A 374 -10.10 35.93 1.38
C VAL A 374 -10.63 36.14 -0.03
N VAL A 375 -10.36 35.19 -0.93
CA VAL A 375 -10.83 35.18 -2.32
C VAL A 375 -11.68 33.95 -2.60
N THR A 376 -12.70 34.11 -3.46
CA THR A 376 -13.50 32.98 -3.97
C THR A 376 -13.16 32.78 -5.44
N LEU A 377 -12.71 31.59 -5.81
CA LEU A 377 -12.29 31.25 -7.17
C LEU A 377 -13.05 30.03 -7.69
N ASN A 378 -13.33 30.03 -9.00
CA ASN A 378 -13.72 28.83 -9.72
C ASN A 378 -12.46 28.16 -10.26
N VAL A 379 -12.21 26.93 -9.85
CA VAL A 379 -10.99 26.16 -10.15
C VAL A 379 -11.36 24.78 -10.68
N VAL A 380 -10.49 24.21 -11.48
CA VAL A 380 -10.67 22.87 -12.03
C VAL A 380 -9.83 21.87 -11.24
N HIS A 381 -10.48 20.95 -10.53
CA HIS A 381 -9.80 19.84 -9.88
C HIS A 381 -9.53 18.72 -10.91
N PRO A 382 -8.33 18.14 -10.98
CA PRO A 382 -7.95 17.16 -12.01
C PRO A 382 -8.90 15.95 -12.13
N LYS A 383 -9.45 15.49 -11.00
CA LYS A 383 -10.35 14.31 -10.95
C LYS A 383 -11.83 14.66 -10.76
N LYS A 384 -12.17 15.87 -10.22
CA LYS A 384 -13.54 16.21 -9.81
C LYS A 384 -14.18 17.31 -10.69
N GLY A 385 -13.41 17.87 -11.65
CA GLY A 385 -13.87 18.96 -12.53
C GLY A 385 -14.01 20.30 -11.79
N ASP A 386 -14.93 21.14 -12.28
CA ASP A 386 -15.13 22.50 -11.80
C ASP A 386 -15.59 22.54 -10.34
N GLN A 387 -14.89 23.34 -9.53
CA GLN A 387 -15.19 23.56 -8.11
C GLN A 387 -15.08 25.05 -7.78
N THR A 388 -15.87 25.51 -6.82
CA THR A 388 -15.68 26.82 -6.20
C THR A 388 -14.92 26.65 -4.89
N ALA A 389 -13.86 27.42 -4.69
CA ALA A 389 -13.05 27.41 -3.49
C ALA A 389 -12.93 28.82 -2.92
N GLU A 390 -13.05 28.94 -1.60
CA GLU A 390 -12.87 30.18 -0.85
C GLU A 390 -11.72 30.02 0.14
N GLY A 391 -10.78 30.98 0.14
CA GLY A 391 -9.61 30.86 1.01
C GLY A 391 -8.59 31.99 0.82
N VAL A 392 -7.43 31.86 1.46
CA VAL A 392 -6.31 32.78 1.35
C VAL A 392 -5.33 32.30 0.29
N ARG A 393 -4.83 33.21 -0.55
CA ARG A 393 -3.85 32.87 -1.58
C ARG A 393 -2.57 32.30 -0.94
N LEU A 394 -2.10 31.16 -1.44
CA LEU A 394 -0.87 30.54 -0.96
C LEU A 394 0.31 31.51 -1.05
N ASN A 395 0.43 32.24 -2.14
CA ASN A 395 1.50 33.23 -2.30
C ASN A 395 1.46 34.36 -1.26
N ALA A 396 0.29 34.80 -0.81
CA ALA A 396 0.17 35.81 0.24
C ALA A 396 0.69 35.29 1.59
N LEU A 397 0.40 34.03 1.92
CA LEU A 397 0.92 33.38 3.13
C LEU A 397 2.44 33.20 3.09
N LEU A 398 2.98 32.77 1.95
CA LEU A 398 4.42 32.63 1.74
C LEU A 398 5.15 33.99 1.77
N ASP A 399 4.54 35.06 1.26
CA ASP A 399 5.10 36.40 1.33
C ASP A 399 5.15 36.94 2.77
N LEU A 400 4.15 36.62 3.60
CA LEU A 400 4.12 36.97 5.02
C LEU A 400 5.19 36.23 5.81
N ALA A 401 5.45 34.97 5.52
CA ALA A 401 6.52 34.20 6.13
C ALA A 401 7.94 34.64 5.68
N GLY A 402 8.04 35.19 4.46
CA GLY A 402 9.28 35.67 3.87
C GLY A 402 10.22 34.52 3.49
N LEU A 403 10.24 34.16 2.22
CA LEU A 403 11.07 33.05 1.72
C LEU A 403 12.56 33.41 1.74
N LYS A 404 13.41 32.48 2.17
CA LYS A 404 14.87 32.61 2.03
C LYS A 404 15.32 32.28 0.60
N PRO A 405 16.43 32.91 0.13
CA PRO A 405 16.89 32.71 -1.27
C PRO A 405 17.25 31.28 -1.64
N GLU A 406 17.64 30.47 -0.65
CA GLU A 406 18.01 29.06 -0.80
C GLU A 406 16.81 28.11 -0.85
N ALA A 407 15.60 28.60 -0.63
CA ALA A 407 14.38 27.80 -0.63
C ALA A 407 14.03 27.31 -2.05
N THR A 408 13.84 25.99 -2.18
CA THR A 408 13.56 25.35 -3.48
C THR A 408 12.28 24.51 -3.47
N THR A 409 11.82 24.08 -2.30
CA THR A 409 10.75 23.09 -2.16
C THR A 409 9.69 23.59 -1.20
N LEU A 410 8.43 23.31 -1.51
CA LEU A 410 7.24 23.52 -0.68
C LEU A 410 6.67 22.19 -0.28
N VAL A 411 6.49 21.98 1.02
CA VAL A 411 5.90 20.76 1.59
C VAL A 411 4.60 21.13 2.31
N ILE A 412 3.48 20.58 1.87
CA ILE A 412 2.16 20.79 2.48
C ILE A 412 1.82 19.53 3.29
N THR A 413 1.52 19.70 4.57
CA THR A 413 1.23 18.58 5.49
C THR A 413 -0.20 18.70 6.02
N ALA A 414 -0.94 17.61 5.96
CA ALA A 414 -2.27 17.44 6.55
C ALA A 414 -2.23 17.02 8.03
N SER A 415 -3.34 17.12 8.72
CA SER A 415 -3.46 16.72 10.13
C SER A 415 -3.30 15.19 10.33
N ASP A 416 -3.59 14.40 9.30
CA ASP A 416 -3.40 12.94 9.27
C ASP A 416 -1.98 12.52 8.89
N GLY A 417 -1.07 13.50 8.68
CA GLY A 417 0.32 13.26 8.30
C GLY A 417 0.55 13.12 6.79
N TYR A 418 -0.51 13.24 5.95
CA TYR A 418 -0.31 13.25 4.51
C TYR A 418 0.56 14.44 4.09
N ILE A 419 1.52 14.19 3.21
CA ILE A 419 2.50 15.17 2.72
C ILE A 419 2.40 15.27 1.20
N ALA A 420 2.34 16.51 0.69
CA ALA A 420 2.49 16.80 -0.73
C ALA A 420 3.69 17.76 -0.90
N GLU A 421 4.66 17.35 -1.72
CA GLU A 421 5.89 18.10 -1.96
C GLU A 421 5.96 18.61 -3.39
N ALA A 422 6.15 19.91 -3.58
CA ALA A 422 6.20 20.58 -4.87
C ALA A 422 7.46 21.46 -5.01
N ALA A 423 7.93 21.66 -6.22
CA ALA A 423 8.91 22.70 -6.48
C ALA A 423 8.33 24.06 -6.07
N LEU A 424 9.05 24.81 -5.21
CA LEU A 424 8.61 26.12 -4.72
C LEU A 424 8.37 27.10 -5.87
N ALA A 425 9.16 27.00 -6.94
CA ALA A 425 9.03 27.83 -8.14
C ALA A 425 7.67 27.63 -8.81
N ASP A 426 7.18 26.39 -8.90
CA ASP A 426 5.89 26.08 -9.52
C ASP A 426 4.73 26.55 -8.63
N ALA A 427 4.83 26.33 -7.31
CA ALA A 427 3.87 26.85 -6.35
C ALA A 427 3.79 28.38 -6.39
N ARG A 428 4.91 29.07 -6.50
CA ARG A 428 4.98 30.54 -6.66
C ARG A 428 4.42 31.03 -8.00
N ALA A 429 4.58 30.27 -9.06
CA ALA A 429 3.99 30.59 -10.38
C ALA A 429 2.45 30.42 -10.38
N CYS A 430 1.89 29.68 -9.47
CA CYS A 430 0.44 29.45 -9.35
C CYS A 430 -0.24 30.64 -8.68
N ALA A 431 -0.85 31.54 -9.47
CA ALA A 431 -1.56 32.71 -8.95
C ALA A 431 -2.87 32.36 -8.23
N ASP A 432 -3.50 31.23 -8.59
CA ASP A 432 -4.81 30.80 -8.11
C ASP A 432 -4.73 29.65 -7.10
N CYS A 433 -3.53 29.34 -6.61
CA CYS A 433 -3.32 28.40 -5.51
C CYS A 433 -3.76 29.03 -4.17
N LEU A 434 -4.60 28.29 -3.41
CA LEU A 434 -5.19 28.73 -2.15
C LEU A 434 -4.94 27.74 -1.02
N ILE A 435 -4.91 28.27 0.20
CA ILE A 435 -5.31 27.53 1.39
C ILE A 435 -6.76 27.89 1.64
N ALA A 436 -7.66 26.97 1.30
CA ALA A 436 -9.10 27.17 1.29
C ALA A 436 -9.77 26.63 2.55
N PHE A 437 -10.87 27.25 2.95
CA PHE A 437 -11.72 26.79 4.03
C PHE A 437 -12.67 25.71 3.51
N ASN A 438 -12.82 24.62 4.26
CA ASN A 438 -13.82 23.59 3.96
C ASN A 438 -15.08 23.76 4.81
N GLU A 439 -16.15 23.02 4.47
CA GLU A 439 -17.44 23.10 5.19
C GLU A 439 -17.35 22.60 6.65
N SER A 440 -16.31 21.84 6.97
CA SER A 440 -16.05 21.31 8.33
C SER A 440 -15.25 22.27 9.22
N GLY A 441 -14.90 23.45 8.70
CA GLY A 441 -14.08 24.43 9.41
C GLY A 441 -12.59 24.06 9.47
N GLN A 442 -12.09 23.26 8.54
CA GLN A 442 -10.70 22.87 8.39
C GLN A 442 -10.12 23.49 7.11
N LEU A 443 -8.81 23.44 6.94
CA LEU A 443 -8.12 23.97 5.78
C LEU A 443 -7.90 22.89 4.73
N LYS A 444 -7.90 23.26 3.45
CA LYS A 444 -7.47 22.41 2.35
C LYS A 444 -6.61 23.19 1.37
N SER A 445 -5.60 22.57 0.78
CA SER A 445 -4.91 23.15 -0.35
C SER A 445 -5.75 23.02 -1.62
N VAL A 446 -5.79 24.06 -2.41
CA VAL A 446 -6.41 24.13 -3.73
C VAL A 446 -5.34 24.55 -4.71
N MET A 447 -4.90 23.63 -5.54
CA MET A 447 -3.69 23.75 -6.35
C MET A 447 -4.01 23.55 -7.84
N PRO A 448 -4.64 24.52 -8.53
CA PRO A 448 -4.93 24.42 -9.96
C PRO A 448 -3.66 24.28 -10.78
N GLY A 449 -3.66 23.33 -11.72
CA GLY A 449 -2.49 23.01 -12.54
C GLY A 449 -1.56 21.95 -11.95
N PHE A 450 -1.80 21.54 -10.72
CA PHE A 450 -1.10 20.45 -10.07
C PHE A 450 -1.96 19.18 -10.08
N GLU A 451 -1.32 18.02 -9.85
CA GLU A 451 -2.00 16.75 -9.69
C GLU A 451 -2.94 16.72 -8.48
N SER A 452 -3.86 15.75 -8.45
CA SER A 452 -4.85 15.65 -7.37
C SER A 452 -4.24 15.40 -5.98
N SER A 453 -3.05 14.86 -5.90
CA SER A 453 -2.22 14.67 -4.70
C SER A 453 -1.89 15.97 -3.98
N PHE A 454 -1.83 17.10 -4.70
CA PHE A 454 -1.58 18.42 -4.12
C PHE A 454 -2.83 19.12 -3.59
N TRP A 455 -4.04 18.52 -3.77
CA TRP A 455 -5.28 19.00 -3.22
C TRP A 455 -5.53 18.40 -1.83
N VAL A 456 -4.59 18.69 -0.92
CA VAL A 456 -4.51 18.14 0.42
C VAL A 456 -5.68 18.63 1.27
N LYS A 457 -6.36 17.71 1.97
CA LYS A 457 -7.40 18.04 2.95
C LYS A 457 -6.75 18.22 4.32
N ASP A 458 -7.42 19.01 5.16
CA ASP A 458 -7.07 19.16 6.58
C ASP A 458 -5.62 19.61 6.81
N VAL A 459 -5.18 20.56 5.96
CA VAL A 459 -3.83 21.14 6.01
C VAL A 459 -3.58 21.83 7.35
N VAL A 460 -2.46 21.48 8.00
CA VAL A 460 -2.03 22.06 9.29
C VAL A 460 -0.68 22.77 9.20
N SER A 461 0.18 22.38 8.24
CA SER A 461 1.47 23.05 8.08
C SER A 461 1.95 23.10 6.65
N ILE A 462 2.75 24.11 6.38
CA ILE A 462 3.53 24.29 5.16
C ILE A 462 4.98 24.47 5.56
N GLU A 463 5.85 23.62 5.09
CA GLU A 463 7.28 23.71 5.30
C GLU A 463 7.98 24.13 4.01
N VAL A 464 8.91 25.05 4.12
CA VAL A 464 9.73 25.52 2.99
C VAL A 464 11.15 24.98 3.17
N LYS A 465 11.62 24.20 2.20
CA LYS A 465 12.95 23.55 2.21
C LYS A 465 13.84 24.08 1.07
#